data_48ba462989f654688a134ff5e35381ef
#
_entry.id   48ba462989f654688a134ff5e35381ef
#
_cell.length_a   1.000
_cell.length_b   1.000
_cell.length_c   1.000
_cell.angle_alpha   90.00
_cell.angle_beta   90.00
_cell.angle_gamma   90.00
#
_symmetry.space_group_name_H-M   'P 1'
#
loop_
_entity.id
_entity.type
_entity.pdbx_description
1 polymer ?
#
loop_
_entity_poly.entity_id
_entity_poly.type
_entity_poly.pdbx_seq_one_letter_code
_entity_poly.pdbx_strand_id
1 'polypeptide(L)'
;MRERTFVTTSSNFERLALLGSVLVIASLAAGCGAPADAQPSSGPPPAAPVSVAPAVQRAVTDSEEFSGRLEAAEFVELRPRVAGVIERIHFDDGALVKKGQLLFSIDPRQFEAEVARAESQRVAAMARAELAASELARAQKLLESRAVSRQEFDQLSAGSRTSDADIRSAEAALRVAQLNLGYAQVHAPIAGRVSRANVTAGNLVNEQVVLTSIAGVAKVHAYFEGSEQTYLRLQDARERVPKVRMGLANELGFPHEGRIDFVDNRLNPQTGAIRLRASFDNAKGQFTPGLAVKLMMPTSSSYQAVLVPERAIGTDQSKKFVFVVGADGQPQFREVKLGTLLDGMRVVQGGVKSGENVVVDGLQRIIPGMPVAPQLLEIDAKGMPVQARLQGGAPSGSAQAPVDKPKAADANKPV
;
A
#
# COMPACT_ATOMS: atom_id res chain seq x y z
N MET A 1 -1.13 -19.48 62.63
CA MET A 1 -2.16 -20.17 63.40
C MET A 1 -2.61 -21.40 62.64
N ARG A 2 -2.38 -22.53 63.27
CA ARG A 2 -2.78 -23.93 63.03
C ARG A 2 -2.18 -24.67 61.81
N GLU A 3 -1.05 -25.21 62.05
CA GLU A 3 -0.63 -26.64 62.15
C GLU A 3 -1.78 -27.65 62.17
N ARG A 4 -1.60 -28.73 61.35
CA ARG A 4 -1.88 -30.10 61.82
C ARG A 4 -1.11 -31.12 60.96
N THR A 5 -0.13 -31.67 61.59
CA THR A 5 0.54 -32.95 61.51
C THR A 5 -0.44 -34.14 61.65
N PHE A 6 -0.17 -35.29 60.93
CA PHE A 6 -0.42 -36.66 61.41
C PHE A 6 0.27 -37.60 60.41
N VAL A 7 1.40 -38.21 60.74
CA VAL A 7 1.72 -39.38 61.55
C VAL A 7 1.43 -40.74 60.82
N THR A 8 2.55 -41.36 60.44
CA THR A 8 2.96 -42.77 60.32
C THR A 8 2.03 -43.87 60.78
N THR A 9 1.98 -44.95 59.98
CA THR A 9 2.05 -46.37 60.50
C THR A 9 2.66 -47.26 59.43
N SER A 10 3.71 -47.70 59.61
CA SER A 10 4.61 -48.86 59.67
C SER A 10 3.94 -50.25 59.40
N SER A 11 4.71 -50.98 58.60
CA SER A 11 5.25 -52.35 58.88
C SER A 11 4.36 -53.55 58.65
N ASN A 12 4.99 -54.53 58.04
CA ASN A 12 4.68 -55.98 58.02
C ASN A 12 4.09 -56.56 56.74
N PHE A 13 4.88 -56.59 55.66
CA PHE A 13 4.64 -57.59 54.59
C PHE A 13 5.94 -58.02 53.88
N GLU A 14 7.08 -57.94 54.58
CA GLU A 14 8.35 -58.47 54.10
C GLU A 14 8.73 -59.75 54.91
N ARG A 15 8.09 -60.83 54.72
CA ARG A 15 8.66 -62.18 55.25
C ARG A 15 7.97 -63.40 54.69
N LEU A 16 7.30 -63.36 53.53
CA LEU A 16 6.69 -64.63 53.02
C LEU A 16 6.86 -64.90 51.52
N ALA A 17 7.93 -64.39 50.90
CA ALA A 17 8.17 -64.57 49.44
C ALA A 17 9.57 -65.14 49.12
N LEU A 18 10.27 -65.79 50.05
CA LEU A 18 11.64 -66.29 49.89
C LEU A 18 11.79 -67.80 49.85
N LEU A 19 10.72 -68.60 49.73
CA LEU A 19 10.79 -70.09 49.73
C LEU A 19 10.19 -70.77 48.48
N GLY A 20 9.80 -70.00 47.42
CA GLY A 20 9.17 -70.54 46.21
C GLY A 20 10.01 -70.51 44.94
N SER A 21 11.25 -69.98 44.97
CA SER A 21 11.99 -69.67 43.71
C SER A 21 13.20 -70.59 43.43
N VAL A 22 13.42 -71.67 44.19
CA VAL A 22 14.63 -72.50 43.97
C VAL A 22 14.34 -73.79 43.16
N LEU A 23 13.12 -74.12 42.82
CA LEU A 23 12.81 -75.42 42.16
C LEU A 23 12.44 -75.35 40.67
N VAL A 24 12.59 -74.22 39.98
CA VAL A 24 12.26 -74.07 38.53
C VAL A 24 13.50 -73.82 37.65
N ILE A 25 14.71 -73.67 38.20
CA ILE A 25 15.94 -73.36 37.43
C ILE A 25 16.71 -74.64 36.97
N ALA A 26 16.23 -75.83 37.26
CA ALA A 26 17.01 -77.10 37.00
C ALA A 26 16.57 -77.87 35.75
N SER A 27 15.69 -77.43 34.88
CA SER A 27 15.17 -78.22 33.75
C SER A 27 15.25 -77.62 32.34
N LEU A 28 16.11 -76.68 32.08
CA LEU A 28 16.29 -76.08 30.73
C LEU A 28 17.75 -75.96 30.27
N ALA A 29 18.56 -76.93 30.61
CA ALA A 29 19.92 -77.06 30.15
C ALA A 29 20.17 -78.35 29.34
N ALA A 30 19.43 -78.56 28.22
CA ALA A 30 19.77 -79.53 27.21
C ALA A 30 19.07 -79.22 25.89
N GLY A 31 19.72 -78.47 25.06
CA GLY A 31 19.30 -78.15 23.68
C GLY A 31 20.50 -77.73 22.88
N CYS A 32 21.10 -78.66 22.21
CA CYS A 32 22.32 -78.57 21.41
C CYS A 32 22.36 -77.48 20.39
N GLY A 33 23.48 -76.91 20.29
CA GLY A 33 24.31 -76.30 19.35
C GLY A 33 24.06 -76.37 17.86
N ALA A 34 24.15 -75.21 17.25
CA ALA A 34 24.77 -75.04 15.96
C ALA A 34 25.50 -73.68 16.02
N PRO A 35 26.72 -73.57 15.61
CA PRO A 35 27.41 -72.28 15.50
C PRO A 35 26.89 -71.50 14.23
N ALA A 36 26.03 -70.58 14.45
CA ALA A 36 25.82 -69.60 13.42
C ALA A 36 26.95 -68.54 13.54
N ASP A 37 27.94 -68.69 12.72
CA ASP A 37 28.90 -67.61 12.42
C ASP A 37 28.16 -66.39 11.88
N ALA A 38 27.55 -65.63 12.78
CA ALA A 38 27.18 -64.26 12.47
C ALA A 38 28.43 -63.43 12.71
N GLN A 39 29.30 -63.32 11.68
CA GLN A 39 30.27 -62.26 11.58
C GLN A 39 29.50 -60.94 11.71
N PRO A 40 29.80 -60.09 12.69
CA PRO A 40 29.36 -58.72 12.61
C PRO A 40 30.04 -58.13 11.36
N SER A 41 29.22 -57.82 10.36
CA SER A 41 29.67 -57.05 9.20
C SER A 41 30.18 -55.69 9.73
N SER A 42 31.48 -55.60 9.97
CA SER A 42 32.20 -54.38 10.29
C SER A 42 32.37 -53.52 9.00
N GLY A 43 31.29 -53.35 8.28
CA GLY A 43 31.20 -52.30 7.27
C GLY A 43 30.78 -51.02 7.96
N PRO A 44 31.31 -49.89 7.55
CA PRO A 44 30.81 -48.60 8.03
C PRO A 44 29.30 -48.55 7.80
N PRO A 45 28.52 -48.02 8.77
CA PRO A 45 27.07 -47.94 8.62
C PRO A 45 26.73 -47.24 7.29
N PRO A 46 25.68 -47.71 6.56
CA PRO A 46 25.35 -47.16 5.26
C PRO A 46 25.11 -45.67 5.39
N ALA A 47 25.76 -44.90 4.51
CA ALA A 47 25.63 -43.42 4.48
C ALA A 47 24.15 -43.01 4.40
N ALA A 48 23.70 -42.16 5.30
CA ALA A 48 22.32 -41.72 5.35
C ALA A 48 21.94 -40.93 4.07
N PRO A 49 20.86 -41.31 3.36
CA PRO A 49 20.43 -40.55 2.17
C PRO A 49 19.91 -39.19 2.57
N VAL A 50 20.45 -38.14 1.96
CA VAL A 50 20.03 -36.73 2.15
C VAL A 50 19.85 -36.07 0.80
N SER A 51 18.84 -35.22 0.70
CA SER A 51 18.62 -34.43 -0.51
C SER A 51 19.41 -33.14 -0.42
N VAL A 52 20.15 -32.81 -1.47
CA VAL A 52 20.98 -31.60 -1.54
C VAL A 52 20.60 -30.72 -2.73
N ALA A 53 20.68 -29.42 -2.58
CA ALA A 53 20.54 -28.46 -3.65
C ALA A 53 21.73 -27.50 -3.69
N PRO A 54 22.19 -27.06 -4.86
CA PRO A 54 23.27 -26.10 -4.96
C PRO A 54 22.79 -24.72 -4.46
N ALA A 55 23.64 -24.03 -3.70
CA ALA A 55 23.43 -22.62 -3.36
C ALA A 55 23.57 -21.75 -4.62
N VAL A 56 22.56 -20.93 -4.89
CA VAL A 56 22.45 -20.14 -6.13
C VAL A 56 22.87 -18.69 -5.85
N GLN A 57 23.70 -18.13 -6.71
CA GLN A 57 23.99 -16.70 -6.66
C GLN A 57 23.02 -15.95 -7.58
N ARG A 58 22.35 -14.94 -7.03
CA ARG A 58 21.35 -14.14 -7.76
C ARG A 58 21.45 -12.67 -7.34
N ALA A 59 21.14 -11.78 -8.28
CA ALA A 59 20.93 -10.37 -7.97
C ALA A 59 19.63 -10.22 -7.18
N VAL A 60 19.71 -9.66 -5.99
CA VAL A 60 18.61 -9.45 -5.06
C VAL A 60 18.50 -7.98 -4.71
N THR A 61 17.27 -7.52 -4.53
CA THR A 61 16.97 -6.20 -3.98
C THR A 61 16.07 -6.42 -2.76
N ASP A 62 16.52 -5.98 -1.61
CA ASP A 62 15.69 -6.04 -0.41
C ASP A 62 14.51 -5.09 -0.60
N SER A 63 13.34 -5.55 -0.19
CA SER A 63 12.10 -4.79 -0.26
C SER A 63 11.37 -4.89 1.08
N GLU A 64 10.70 -3.83 1.45
CA GLU A 64 9.90 -3.75 2.67
C GLU A 64 8.44 -3.50 2.30
N GLU A 65 7.53 -4.15 3.02
CA GLU A 65 6.09 -4.02 2.83
C GLU A 65 5.52 -3.02 3.83
N PHE A 66 4.67 -2.12 3.34
CA PHE A 66 4.01 -1.10 4.14
C PHE A 66 2.51 -1.17 3.91
N SER A 67 1.76 -0.82 4.95
CA SER A 67 0.32 -0.56 4.83
C SER A 67 0.09 0.92 4.66
N GLY A 68 -0.78 1.29 3.73
CA GLY A 68 -1.09 2.67 3.42
C GLY A 68 -2.56 2.89 3.11
N ARG A 69 -2.90 4.14 2.83
CA ARG A 69 -4.25 4.55 2.43
C ARG A 69 -4.17 5.46 1.22
N LEU A 70 -5.10 5.26 0.28
CA LEU A 70 -5.23 6.12 -0.88
C LEU A 70 -5.96 7.41 -0.53
N GLU A 71 -5.43 8.51 -1.03
CA GLU A 71 -6.07 9.83 -1.00
C GLU A 71 -6.15 10.38 -2.43
N ALA A 72 -7.12 11.25 -2.69
CA ALA A 72 -7.18 11.95 -3.97
C ALA A 72 -5.99 12.91 -4.09
N ALA A 73 -5.37 12.99 -5.27
CA ALA A 73 -4.30 13.95 -5.50
C ALA A 73 -4.81 15.41 -5.41
N GLU A 74 -6.05 15.62 -5.80
CA GLU A 74 -6.75 16.90 -5.69
C GLU A 74 -8.11 16.63 -5.01
N PHE A 75 -8.39 17.36 -3.94
CA PHE A 75 -9.66 17.29 -3.24
C PHE A 75 -10.12 18.69 -2.89
N VAL A 76 -11.36 19.03 -3.26
CA VAL A 76 -11.93 20.36 -3.04
C VAL A 76 -13.32 20.22 -2.42
N GLU A 77 -13.52 20.84 -1.27
CA GLU A 77 -14.86 21.13 -0.74
C GLU A 77 -15.40 22.37 -1.43
N LEU A 78 -16.52 22.22 -2.13
CA LEU A 78 -17.15 23.28 -2.85
C LEU A 78 -18.08 24.07 -1.93
N ARG A 79 -17.80 25.35 -1.77
CA ARG A 79 -18.59 26.28 -0.96
C ARG A 79 -19.03 27.46 -1.81
N PRO A 80 -20.21 28.04 -1.60
CA PRO A 80 -20.63 29.24 -2.31
C PRO A 80 -19.78 30.44 -1.83
N ARG A 81 -19.61 31.43 -2.70
CA ARG A 81 -18.92 32.70 -2.36
C ARG A 81 -19.91 33.82 -2.07
N VAL A 82 -21.20 33.58 -2.27
CA VAL A 82 -22.30 34.51 -2.00
C VAL A 82 -23.42 33.75 -1.33
N ALA A 83 -24.16 34.42 -0.46
CA ALA A 83 -25.33 33.85 0.20
C ALA A 83 -26.56 33.98 -0.70
N GLY A 84 -27.42 32.96 -0.72
CA GLY A 84 -28.66 32.98 -1.50
C GLY A 84 -29.37 31.63 -1.47
N VAL A 85 -30.50 31.55 -2.14
CA VAL A 85 -31.27 30.30 -2.24
C VAL A 85 -30.78 29.49 -3.43
N ILE A 86 -30.57 28.18 -3.24
CA ILE A 86 -30.24 27.28 -4.34
C ILE A 86 -31.46 27.16 -5.26
N GLU A 87 -31.31 27.59 -6.49
CA GLU A 87 -32.34 27.48 -7.52
C GLU A 87 -32.35 26.09 -8.14
N ARG A 88 -31.14 25.60 -8.54
CA ARG A 88 -31.00 24.33 -9.25
C ARG A 88 -29.65 23.67 -9.01
N ILE A 89 -29.67 22.34 -9.03
CA ILE A 89 -28.49 21.48 -9.05
C ILE A 89 -28.36 20.88 -10.45
N HIS A 90 -27.16 20.91 -11.04
CA HIS A 90 -26.90 20.58 -12.45
C HIS A 90 -26.07 19.31 -12.63
N PHE A 91 -25.99 18.45 -11.65
CA PHE A 91 -25.26 17.20 -11.72
C PHE A 91 -25.98 16.09 -10.97
N ASP A 92 -25.68 14.85 -11.30
CA ASP A 92 -26.10 13.67 -10.54
C ASP A 92 -25.03 13.30 -9.51
N ASP A 93 -25.44 12.78 -8.36
CA ASP A 93 -24.55 12.34 -7.30
C ASP A 93 -23.55 11.30 -7.81
N GLY A 94 -22.27 11.50 -7.55
CA GLY A 94 -21.21 10.61 -8.00
C GLY A 94 -20.80 10.76 -9.46
N ALA A 95 -21.35 11.70 -10.21
CA ALA A 95 -21.01 11.94 -11.61
C ALA A 95 -19.56 12.43 -11.79
N LEU A 96 -19.02 12.21 -13.00
CA LEU A 96 -17.75 12.82 -13.41
C LEU A 96 -18.04 14.21 -13.98
N VAL A 97 -17.33 15.22 -13.45
CA VAL A 97 -17.46 16.61 -13.85
C VAL A 97 -16.16 17.14 -14.43
N LYS A 98 -16.29 18.08 -15.37
CA LYS A 98 -15.15 18.79 -15.97
C LYS A 98 -14.86 20.08 -15.20
N LYS A 99 -13.62 20.53 -15.20
CA LYS A 99 -13.28 21.86 -14.70
C LYS A 99 -14.08 22.93 -15.45
N GLY A 100 -14.71 23.86 -14.72
CA GLY A 100 -15.57 24.91 -15.25
C GLY A 100 -17.00 24.49 -15.51
N GLN A 101 -17.40 23.23 -15.27
CA GLN A 101 -18.77 22.78 -15.41
C GLN A 101 -19.66 23.42 -14.33
N LEU A 102 -20.83 23.93 -14.70
CA LEU A 102 -21.82 24.47 -13.76
C LEU A 102 -22.39 23.33 -12.90
N LEU A 103 -22.38 23.51 -11.58
CA LEU A 103 -22.86 22.53 -10.62
C LEU A 103 -24.09 23.01 -9.84
N PHE A 104 -24.11 24.26 -9.40
CA PHE A 104 -25.23 24.85 -8.68
C PHE A 104 -25.54 26.23 -9.25
N SER A 105 -26.81 26.56 -9.30
CA SER A 105 -27.29 27.93 -9.51
C SER A 105 -27.93 28.44 -8.22
N ILE A 106 -27.47 29.57 -7.75
CA ILE A 106 -28.06 30.36 -6.68
C ILE A 106 -28.96 31.40 -7.36
N ASP A 107 -30.12 31.73 -6.78
CA ASP A 107 -31.08 32.69 -7.32
C ASP A 107 -30.38 34.01 -7.70
N PRO A 108 -30.30 34.36 -8.99
CA PRO A 108 -29.51 35.50 -9.47
C PRO A 108 -30.22 36.82 -9.33
N ARG A 109 -31.53 36.86 -9.09
CA ARG A 109 -32.38 38.06 -9.20
C ARG A 109 -31.92 39.22 -8.32
N GLN A 110 -31.44 38.93 -7.11
CA GLN A 110 -30.90 39.92 -6.20
C GLN A 110 -29.61 40.53 -6.78
N PHE A 111 -28.73 39.72 -7.30
CA PHE A 111 -27.43 40.13 -7.87
C PHE A 111 -27.62 40.89 -9.20
N GLU A 112 -28.58 40.50 -10.03
CA GLU A 112 -28.96 41.19 -11.24
C GLU A 112 -29.47 42.61 -10.94
N ALA A 113 -30.31 42.77 -9.92
CA ALA A 113 -30.77 44.08 -9.46
C ALA A 113 -29.61 44.96 -8.95
N GLU A 114 -28.62 44.34 -8.23
CA GLU A 114 -27.41 45.11 -7.81
C GLU A 114 -26.54 45.53 -8.98
N VAL A 115 -26.37 44.71 -10.01
CA VAL A 115 -25.67 45.06 -11.23
C VAL A 115 -26.39 46.25 -11.94
N ALA A 116 -27.72 46.14 -12.09
CA ALA A 116 -28.52 47.21 -12.72
C ALA A 116 -28.41 48.54 -11.94
N ARG A 117 -28.43 48.47 -10.59
CA ARG A 117 -28.22 49.65 -9.72
C ARG A 117 -26.83 50.26 -9.92
N ALA A 118 -25.76 49.44 -9.87
CA ALA A 118 -24.40 49.90 -10.04
C ALA A 118 -24.15 50.50 -11.45
N GLU A 119 -24.73 49.90 -12.48
CA GLU A 119 -24.68 50.41 -13.84
C GLU A 119 -25.36 51.80 -13.94
N SER A 120 -26.53 51.99 -13.34
CA SER A 120 -27.22 53.28 -13.28
C SER A 120 -26.37 54.33 -12.57
N GLN A 121 -25.64 53.98 -11.51
CA GLN A 121 -24.72 54.86 -10.81
C GLN A 121 -23.52 55.25 -11.69
N ARG A 122 -22.97 54.29 -12.46
CA ARG A 122 -21.90 54.57 -13.43
C ARG A 122 -22.36 55.55 -14.49
N VAL A 123 -23.55 55.33 -15.08
CA VAL A 123 -24.13 56.25 -16.09
C VAL A 123 -24.32 57.64 -15.52
N ALA A 124 -24.83 57.77 -14.30
CA ALA A 124 -25.01 59.06 -13.63
C ALA A 124 -23.67 59.76 -13.34
N ALA A 125 -22.61 59.01 -12.96
CA ALA A 125 -21.27 59.57 -12.77
C ALA A 125 -20.66 60.04 -14.08
N MET A 126 -20.84 59.33 -15.19
CA MET A 126 -20.38 59.73 -16.52
C MET A 126 -21.07 61.01 -16.98
N ALA A 127 -22.38 61.13 -16.80
CA ALA A 127 -23.10 62.36 -17.16
C ALA A 127 -22.61 63.59 -16.36
N ARG A 128 -22.31 63.42 -15.06
CA ARG A 128 -21.75 64.49 -14.23
C ARG A 128 -20.33 64.87 -14.66
N ALA A 129 -19.52 63.92 -15.03
CA ALA A 129 -18.14 64.15 -15.50
C ALA A 129 -18.15 64.87 -16.88
N GLU A 130 -19.07 64.49 -17.77
CA GLU A 130 -19.25 65.16 -19.06
C GLU A 130 -19.66 66.62 -18.88
N LEU A 131 -20.58 66.89 -17.96
CA LEU A 131 -20.94 68.27 -17.60
C LEU A 131 -19.72 69.08 -17.08
N ALA A 132 -19.02 68.52 -16.08
CA ALA A 132 -17.85 69.10 -15.45
C ALA A 132 -16.72 69.37 -16.49
N ALA A 133 -16.49 68.45 -17.40
CA ALA A 133 -15.52 68.59 -18.49
C ALA A 133 -15.91 69.73 -19.47
N SER A 134 -17.22 69.83 -19.80
CA SER A 134 -17.75 70.92 -20.64
C SER A 134 -17.61 72.29 -20.00
N GLU A 135 -17.90 72.37 -18.67
CA GLU A 135 -17.72 73.60 -17.89
C GLU A 135 -16.25 74.00 -17.80
N LEU A 136 -15.33 73.11 -17.54
CA LEU A 136 -13.90 73.31 -17.51
C LEU A 136 -13.40 73.80 -18.87
N ALA A 137 -13.81 73.15 -19.98
CA ALA A 137 -13.41 73.58 -21.35
C ALA A 137 -13.89 74.99 -21.69
N ARG A 138 -15.09 75.37 -21.21
CA ARG A 138 -15.62 76.72 -21.36
C ARG A 138 -14.83 77.70 -20.53
N ALA A 139 -14.56 77.41 -19.27
CA ALA A 139 -13.75 78.29 -18.38
C ALA A 139 -12.34 78.46 -18.89
N GLN A 140 -11.72 77.47 -19.51
CA GLN A 140 -10.39 77.62 -20.12
C GLN A 140 -10.38 78.67 -21.22
N LYS A 141 -11.38 78.65 -22.10
CA LYS A 141 -11.50 79.68 -23.13
C LYS A 141 -11.76 81.08 -22.56
N LEU A 142 -12.56 81.18 -21.49
CA LEU A 142 -12.85 82.43 -20.81
C LEU A 142 -11.65 82.99 -20.02
N LEU A 143 -10.80 82.10 -19.47
CA LEU A 143 -9.56 82.50 -18.80
C LEU A 143 -8.56 83.14 -19.78
N GLU A 144 -8.44 82.60 -20.97
CA GLU A 144 -7.61 83.23 -22.05
C GLU A 144 -8.05 84.62 -22.40
N SER A 145 -9.36 84.92 -22.39
CA SER A 145 -9.96 86.25 -22.60
C SER A 145 -10.04 87.10 -21.31
N ARG A 146 -9.52 86.61 -20.17
CA ARG A 146 -9.60 87.26 -18.85
C ARG A 146 -11.02 87.49 -18.35
N ALA A 147 -11.99 86.69 -18.78
CA ALA A 147 -13.40 86.80 -18.38
C ALA A 147 -13.78 86.04 -17.14
N VAL A 148 -12.88 85.13 -16.62
CA VAL A 148 -13.05 84.42 -15.36
C VAL A 148 -11.78 84.55 -14.50
N SER A 149 -11.92 84.34 -13.17
CA SER A 149 -10.79 84.36 -12.25
C SER A 149 -10.01 83.04 -12.30
N ARG A 150 -8.73 83.10 -11.94
CA ARG A 150 -7.89 81.90 -11.83
C ARG A 150 -8.42 80.97 -10.77
N GLN A 151 -8.94 81.46 -9.65
CA GLN A 151 -9.55 80.72 -8.60
C GLN A 151 -10.76 79.85 -9.09
N GLU A 152 -11.60 80.45 -9.90
CA GLU A 152 -12.78 79.81 -10.51
C GLU A 152 -12.37 78.71 -11.50
N PHE A 153 -11.37 78.99 -12.35
CA PHE A 153 -10.78 77.93 -13.19
C PHE A 153 -10.19 76.82 -12.41
N ASP A 154 -9.41 77.08 -11.33
CA ASP A 154 -8.83 76.00 -10.46
C ASP A 154 -9.91 75.18 -9.76
N GLN A 155 -11.02 75.85 -9.42
CA GLN A 155 -12.19 75.21 -8.81
C GLN A 155 -12.90 74.23 -9.79
N LEU A 156 -13.13 74.66 -11.02
CA LEU A 156 -13.73 73.84 -12.08
C LEU A 156 -12.79 72.70 -12.50
N SER A 157 -11.49 72.93 -12.54
CA SER A 157 -10.47 71.91 -12.79
C SER A 157 -10.44 70.91 -11.73
N ALA A 158 -10.53 71.29 -10.44
CA ALA A 158 -10.66 70.32 -9.32
C ALA A 158 -11.96 69.56 -9.40
N GLY A 159 -13.08 70.17 -9.72
CA GLY A 159 -14.39 69.56 -9.95
C GLY A 159 -14.38 68.46 -11.03
N SER A 160 -13.77 68.75 -12.18
CA SER A 160 -13.60 67.78 -13.25
C SER A 160 -12.80 66.57 -12.81
N ARG A 161 -11.66 66.78 -12.12
CA ARG A 161 -10.86 65.62 -11.57
C ARG A 161 -11.62 64.82 -10.55
N THR A 162 -12.45 65.45 -9.71
CA THR A 162 -13.31 64.77 -8.76
C THR A 162 -14.36 63.93 -9.49
N SER A 163 -15.02 64.48 -10.52
CA SER A 163 -16.00 63.75 -11.30
C SER A 163 -15.38 62.54 -12.06
N ASP A 164 -14.14 62.65 -12.55
CA ASP A 164 -13.38 61.53 -13.13
C ASP A 164 -13.07 60.45 -12.09
N ALA A 165 -12.80 60.83 -10.83
CA ALA A 165 -12.60 59.88 -9.75
C ALA A 165 -13.91 59.17 -9.38
N ASP A 166 -15.05 59.88 -9.45
CA ASP A 166 -16.39 59.28 -9.22
C ASP A 166 -16.74 58.24 -10.26
N ILE A 167 -16.36 58.44 -11.54
CA ILE A 167 -16.53 57.42 -12.59
C ILE A 167 -15.77 56.14 -12.19
N ARG A 168 -14.48 56.28 -11.85
CA ARG A 168 -13.65 55.10 -11.45
C ARG A 168 -14.22 54.39 -10.24
N SER A 169 -14.77 55.12 -9.28
CA SER A 169 -15.44 54.54 -8.11
C SER A 169 -16.71 53.77 -8.49
N ALA A 170 -17.57 54.37 -9.36
CA ALA A 170 -18.78 53.68 -9.84
C ALA A 170 -18.47 52.44 -10.70
N GLU A 171 -17.41 52.49 -11.53
CA GLU A 171 -16.94 51.34 -12.29
C GLU A 171 -16.41 50.21 -11.39
N ALA A 172 -15.72 50.55 -10.30
CA ALA A 172 -15.28 49.57 -9.32
C ALA A 172 -16.47 48.90 -8.62
N ALA A 173 -17.49 49.67 -8.25
CA ALA A 173 -18.73 49.16 -7.66
C ALA A 173 -19.47 48.23 -8.64
N LEU A 174 -19.56 48.58 -9.92
CA LEU A 174 -20.14 47.74 -10.96
C LEU A 174 -19.39 46.41 -11.10
N ARG A 175 -18.04 46.45 -11.15
CA ARG A 175 -17.24 45.22 -11.21
C ARG A 175 -17.50 44.30 -10.02
N VAL A 176 -17.64 44.82 -8.81
CA VAL A 176 -17.98 44.01 -7.60
C VAL A 176 -19.36 43.39 -7.77
N ALA A 177 -20.37 44.11 -8.20
CA ALA A 177 -21.71 43.57 -8.44
C ALA A 177 -21.71 42.48 -9.51
N GLN A 178 -20.97 42.65 -10.59
CA GLN A 178 -20.82 41.64 -11.66
C GLN A 178 -20.11 40.38 -11.16
N LEU A 179 -19.08 40.52 -10.32
CA LEU A 179 -18.39 39.37 -9.69
C LEU A 179 -19.36 38.58 -8.78
N ASN A 180 -20.16 39.26 -7.97
CA ASN A 180 -21.15 38.62 -7.12
C ASN A 180 -22.21 37.86 -7.93
N LEU A 181 -22.68 38.43 -9.02
CA LEU A 181 -23.56 37.76 -9.97
C LEU A 181 -22.90 36.54 -10.58
N GLY A 182 -21.62 36.62 -10.94
CA GLY A 182 -20.84 35.47 -11.43
C GLY A 182 -20.69 34.37 -10.38
N TYR A 183 -20.59 34.72 -9.10
CA TYR A 183 -20.52 33.76 -8.01
C TYR A 183 -21.84 33.05 -7.69
N ALA A 184 -22.95 33.57 -8.16
CA ALA A 184 -24.24 32.88 -8.09
C ALA A 184 -24.28 31.61 -8.96
N GLN A 185 -23.39 31.50 -9.93
CA GLN A 185 -23.13 30.31 -10.72
C GLN A 185 -21.91 29.57 -10.17
N VAL A 186 -22.14 28.48 -9.45
CA VAL A 186 -21.07 27.71 -8.80
C VAL A 186 -20.53 26.66 -9.75
N HIS A 187 -19.30 26.84 -10.20
CA HIS A 187 -18.63 25.95 -11.15
C HIS A 187 -17.61 25.05 -10.47
N ALA A 188 -17.33 23.88 -11.07
CA ALA A 188 -16.29 22.95 -10.63
C ALA A 188 -14.89 23.56 -10.80
N PRO A 189 -14.09 23.72 -9.74
CA PRO A 189 -12.73 24.28 -9.84
C PRO A 189 -11.72 23.28 -10.42
N ILE A 190 -11.98 21.98 -10.28
CA ILE A 190 -11.17 20.88 -10.80
C ILE A 190 -12.06 19.89 -11.57
N ALA A 191 -11.44 19.08 -12.43
CA ALA A 191 -12.10 17.92 -13.02
C ALA A 191 -12.01 16.73 -12.04
N GLY A 192 -13.09 15.95 -11.89
CA GLY A 192 -13.09 14.84 -10.96
C GLY A 192 -14.46 14.22 -10.77
N ARG A 193 -14.57 13.36 -9.78
CA ARG A 193 -15.86 12.79 -9.34
C ARG A 193 -16.44 13.67 -8.25
N VAL A 194 -17.64 14.17 -8.50
CA VAL A 194 -18.40 14.92 -7.50
C VAL A 194 -19.06 13.96 -6.51
N SER A 195 -19.14 14.35 -5.26
CA SER A 195 -19.87 13.61 -4.22
C SER A 195 -21.40 13.89 -4.35
N ARG A 196 -22.18 13.45 -3.39
CA ARG A 196 -23.57 13.84 -3.28
C ARG A 196 -23.70 15.34 -3.03
N ALA A 197 -24.81 15.92 -3.44
CA ALA A 197 -25.19 17.24 -3.00
C ALA A 197 -25.60 17.22 -1.52
N ASN A 198 -25.00 18.10 -0.70
CA ASN A 198 -25.34 18.23 0.73
C ASN A 198 -26.51 19.17 0.97
N VAL A 199 -27.00 19.82 -0.09
CA VAL A 199 -28.09 20.79 -0.08
C VAL A 199 -29.09 20.46 -1.19
N THR A 200 -30.34 20.90 -1.04
CA THR A 200 -31.38 20.73 -2.04
C THR A 200 -31.81 22.08 -2.62
N ALA A 201 -32.41 22.08 -3.80
CA ALA A 201 -33.05 23.26 -4.35
C ALA A 201 -34.08 23.82 -3.34
N GLY A 202 -34.13 25.13 -3.19
CA GLY A 202 -34.93 25.84 -2.20
C GLY A 202 -34.21 26.13 -0.86
N ASN A 203 -33.04 25.53 -0.58
CA ASN A 203 -32.29 25.82 0.64
C ASN A 203 -31.55 27.14 0.52
N LEU A 204 -31.56 27.90 1.61
CA LEU A 204 -30.69 29.08 1.77
C LEU A 204 -29.28 28.62 2.16
N VAL A 205 -28.27 29.10 1.44
CA VAL A 205 -26.85 28.79 1.68
C VAL A 205 -26.04 30.07 1.90
N ASN A 206 -24.89 29.89 2.56
CA ASN A 206 -23.89 30.91 2.80
C ASN A 206 -22.47 30.31 2.65
N GLU A 207 -21.43 31.14 2.77
CA GLU A 207 -20.02 30.73 2.59
C GLU A 207 -19.54 29.61 3.49
N GLN A 208 -20.23 29.32 4.62
CA GLN A 208 -19.85 28.29 5.57
C GLN A 208 -20.37 26.91 5.18
N VAL A 209 -21.40 26.84 4.31
CA VAL A 209 -22.05 25.58 3.92
C VAL A 209 -21.22 24.91 2.85
N VAL A 210 -20.89 23.61 3.06
CA VAL A 210 -20.29 22.78 2.03
C VAL A 210 -21.41 22.23 1.13
N LEU A 211 -21.41 22.66 -0.13
CA LEU A 211 -22.41 22.22 -1.12
C LEU A 211 -22.20 20.78 -1.54
N THR A 212 -20.96 20.44 -1.85
CA THR A 212 -20.48 19.09 -2.22
C THR A 212 -18.96 19.05 -2.13
N SER A 213 -18.36 17.91 -2.41
CA SER A 213 -16.92 17.78 -2.60
C SER A 213 -16.59 17.19 -3.96
N ILE A 214 -15.41 17.51 -4.50
CA ILE A 214 -14.91 16.99 -5.77
C ILE A 214 -13.55 16.36 -5.51
N ALA A 215 -13.41 15.08 -5.87
CA ALA A 215 -12.16 14.35 -5.81
C ALA A 215 -11.61 14.14 -7.22
N GLY A 216 -10.38 14.59 -7.47
CA GLY A 216 -9.67 14.34 -8.71
C GLY A 216 -9.47 12.84 -8.91
N VAL A 217 -9.76 12.33 -10.12
CA VAL A 217 -9.68 10.89 -10.41
C VAL A 217 -8.46 10.50 -11.25
N ALA A 218 -7.73 11.45 -11.82
CA ALA A 218 -6.62 11.14 -12.75
C ALA A 218 -5.41 10.50 -12.04
N LYS A 219 -5.15 10.89 -10.80
CA LYS A 219 -4.06 10.41 -9.97
C LYS A 219 -4.53 10.20 -8.54
N VAL A 220 -3.92 9.22 -7.87
CA VAL A 220 -4.11 8.99 -6.44
C VAL A 220 -2.75 8.99 -5.74
N HIS A 221 -2.76 9.40 -4.49
CA HIS A 221 -1.62 9.35 -3.60
C HIS A 221 -1.83 8.26 -2.58
N ALA A 222 -0.83 7.39 -2.40
CA ALA A 222 -0.80 6.45 -1.31
C ALA A 222 0.07 7.03 -0.20
N TYR A 223 -0.51 7.29 0.96
CA TYR A 223 0.20 7.69 2.17
C TYR A 223 0.48 6.47 3.02
N PHE A 224 1.70 6.35 3.50
CA PHE A 224 2.15 5.27 4.36
C PHE A 224 3.25 5.76 5.30
N GLU A 225 3.52 4.99 6.33
CA GLU A 225 4.52 5.33 7.34
C GLU A 225 5.70 4.36 7.25
N GLY A 226 6.89 4.91 7.19
CA GLY A 226 8.16 4.19 7.25
C GLY A 226 8.85 4.40 8.59
N SER A 227 9.73 3.47 8.98
CA SER A 227 10.57 3.60 10.15
C SER A 227 11.69 4.62 9.94
N GLU A 228 12.33 5.08 11.02
CA GLU A 228 13.56 5.89 10.95
C GLU A 228 14.64 5.20 10.11
N GLN A 229 14.80 3.89 10.24
CA GLN A 229 15.77 3.12 9.43
C GLN A 229 15.43 3.19 7.94
N THR A 230 14.15 3.09 7.58
CA THR A 230 13.67 3.24 6.20
C THR A 230 14.02 4.63 5.66
N TYR A 231 13.82 5.67 6.48
CA TYR A 231 14.18 7.05 6.11
C TYR A 231 15.69 7.23 5.85
N LEU A 232 16.53 6.72 6.73
CA LEU A 232 17.99 6.81 6.57
C LEU A 232 18.46 6.10 5.29
N ARG A 233 17.92 4.91 5.00
CA ARG A 233 18.19 4.19 3.73
C ARG A 233 17.75 4.97 2.50
N LEU A 234 16.59 5.65 2.57
CA LEU A 234 16.12 6.52 1.49
C LEU A 234 17.00 7.74 1.28
N GLN A 235 17.60 8.28 2.36
CA GLN A 235 18.56 9.39 2.26
C GLN A 235 19.84 8.96 1.55
N ASP A 236 20.34 7.76 1.85
CA ASP A 236 21.54 7.21 1.20
C ASP A 236 21.31 6.91 -0.29
N ALA A 237 20.06 6.60 -0.66
CA ALA A 237 19.66 6.28 -2.02
C ALA A 237 19.26 7.52 -2.87
N ARG A 238 19.62 8.74 -2.48
CA ARG A 238 19.15 10.04 -3.02
C ARG A 238 19.23 10.24 -4.54
N GLU A 239 19.95 9.42 -5.27
CA GLU A 239 20.09 9.54 -6.73
C GLU A 239 18.97 8.87 -7.54
N ARG A 240 18.09 8.07 -6.92
CA ARG A 240 16.98 7.40 -7.60
C ARG A 240 15.71 7.48 -6.77
N VAL A 241 14.72 8.20 -7.30
CA VAL A 241 13.34 8.13 -6.76
C VAL A 241 12.90 6.66 -6.73
N PRO A 242 12.71 6.04 -5.56
CA PRO A 242 12.39 4.62 -5.49
C PRO A 242 11.06 4.36 -6.17
N LYS A 243 11.03 3.37 -7.06
CA LYS A 243 9.78 2.82 -7.57
C LYS A 243 9.10 2.07 -6.43
N VAL A 244 7.82 2.30 -6.26
CA VAL A 244 6.97 1.61 -5.28
C VAL A 244 5.93 0.82 -6.04
N ARG A 245 5.67 -0.39 -5.61
CA ARG A 245 4.57 -1.20 -6.14
C ARG A 245 3.45 -1.26 -5.13
N MET A 246 2.22 -1.26 -5.63
CA MET A 246 1.01 -1.27 -4.82
C MET A 246 0.12 -2.46 -5.18
N GLY A 247 -0.52 -3.04 -4.18
CA GLY A 247 -1.58 -4.03 -4.32
C GLY A 247 -2.78 -3.66 -3.49
N LEU A 248 -3.97 -3.89 -4.04
CA LEU A 248 -5.24 -3.77 -3.33
C LEU A 248 -5.49 -5.01 -2.46
N ALA A 249 -6.45 -4.93 -1.54
CA ALA A 249 -6.78 -6.03 -0.62
C ALA A 249 -7.26 -7.31 -1.32
N ASN A 250 -7.85 -7.19 -2.51
CA ASN A 250 -8.35 -8.29 -3.33
C ASN A 250 -7.37 -8.77 -4.41
N GLU A 251 -6.15 -8.23 -4.44
CA GLU A 251 -5.14 -8.56 -5.45
C GLU A 251 -4.04 -9.42 -4.84
N LEU A 252 -3.51 -10.33 -5.66
CA LEU A 252 -2.32 -11.10 -5.31
C LEU A 252 -1.06 -10.32 -5.70
N GLY A 253 -0.20 -10.06 -4.71
CA GLY A 253 1.04 -9.31 -4.94
C GLY A 253 0.84 -7.80 -5.10
N PHE A 254 1.66 -7.18 -5.95
CA PHE A 254 1.76 -5.72 -6.11
C PHE A 254 1.79 -5.35 -7.60
N PRO A 255 0.65 -5.43 -8.31
CA PRO A 255 0.61 -5.26 -9.76
C PRO A 255 0.75 -3.82 -10.24
N HIS A 256 0.55 -2.81 -9.36
CA HIS A 256 0.52 -1.40 -9.75
C HIS A 256 1.84 -0.73 -9.43
N GLU A 257 2.44 -0.07 -10.43
CA GLU A 257 3.68 0.68 -10.26
C GLU A 257 3.40 2.16 -9.98
N GLY A 258 4.13 2.72 -9.03
CA GLY A 258 4.14 4.12 -8.67
C GLY A 258 5.54 4.58 -8.28
N ARG A 259 5.63 5.81 -7.81
CA ARG A 259 6.89 6.40 -7.36
C ARG A 259 6.67 7.26 -6.12
N ILE A 260 7.65 7.29 -5.23
CA ILE A 260 7.64 8.22 -4.12
C ILE A 260 7.85 9.62 -4.68
N ASP A 261 6.95 10.53 -4.37
CA ASP A 261 7.02 11.93 -4.77
C ASP A 261 7.15 12.86 -3.56
N PHE A 262 6.96 12.35 -2.36
CA PHE A 262 7.09 13.15 -1.14
C PHE A 262 7.53 12.29 0.05
N VAL A 263 8.45 12.83 0.82
CA VAL A 263 8.90 12.33 2.14
C VAL A 263 8.75 13.49 3.10
N ASP A 264 8.09 13.27 4.23
CA ASP A 264 7.88 14.33 5.21
C ASP A 264 9.23 14.85 5.74
N ASN A 265 9.27 16.09 6.17
CA ASN A 265 10.46 16.75 6.70
C ASN A 265 10.67 16.51 8.20
N ARG A 266 9.73 15.83 8.85
CA ARG A 266 9.75 15.56 10.30
C ARG A 266 9.29 14.15 10.61
N LEU A 267 10.05 13.44 11.44
CA LEU A 267 9.61 12.20 12.05
C LEU A 267 8.61 12.49 13.17
N ASN A 268 7.66 11.60 13.34
CA ASN A 268 6.79 11.63 14.49
C ASN A 268 7.59 11.22 15.75
N PRO A 269 7.77 12.10 16.73
CA PRO A 269 8.62 11.82 17.90
C PRO A 269 8.06 10.74 18.84
N GLN A 270 6.77 10.42 18.73
CA GLN A 270 6.11 9.41 19.57
C GLN A 270 6.27 8.00 18.98
N THR A 271 6.26 7.88 17.66
CA THR A 271 6.30 6.58 16.96
C THR A 271 7.62 6.29 16.26
N GLY A 272 8.48 7.31 16.07
CA GLY A 272 9.69 7.21 15.25
C GLY A 272 9.40 6.98 13.76
N ALA A 273 8.17 7.19 13.34
CA ALA A 273 7.75 6.99 11.95
C ALA A 273 7.87 8.27 11.13
N ILE A 274 8.15 8.11 9.85
CA ILE A 274 8.11 9.17 8.85
C ILE A 274 7.00 8.91 7.85
N ARG A 275 6.26 9.97 7.51
CA ARG A 275 5.20 9.88 6.51
C ARG A 275 5.77 9.99 5.11
N LEU A 276 5.41 9.04 4.27
CA LEU A 276 5.82 8.93 2.89
C LEU A 276 4.58 9.01 2.00
N ARG A 277 4.77 9.51 0.78
CA ARG A 277 3.73 9.54 -0.24
C ARG A 277 4.24 8.98 -1.54
N ALA A 278 3.47 8.08 -2.14
CA ALA A 278 3.70 7.59 -3.47
C ALA A 278 2.54 7.96 -4.40
N SER A 279 2.85 8.35 -5.62
CA SER A 279 1.88 8.74 -6.65
C SER A 279 1.66 7.59 -7.62
N PHE A 280 0.37 7.33 -7.93
CA PHE A 280 -0.09 6.31 -8.86
C PHE A 280 -1.04 6.91 -9.89
N ASP A 281 -0.89 6.48 -11.15
CA ASP A 281 -1.80 6.87 -12.21
C ASP A 281 -3.14 6.15 -12.06
N ASN A 282 -4.23 6.88 -12.19
CA ASN A 282 -5.59 6.36 -12.04
C ASN A 282 -6.49 6.74 -13.21
N ALA A 283 -5.94 6.82 -14.42
CA ALA A 283 -6.71 7.22 -15.62
C ALA A 283 -7.96 6.36 -15.86
N LYS A 284 -7.95 5.10 -15.40
CA LYS A 284 -9.10 4.17 -15.49
C LYS A 284 -10.12 4.33 -14.36
N GLY A 285 -9.85 5.17 -13.36
CA GLY A 285 -10.73 5.39 -12.20
C GLY A 285 -10.92 4.18 -11.29
N GLN A 286 -9.98 3.21 -11.33
CA GLN A 286 -10.06 1.96 -10.54
C GLN A 286 -9.71 2.15 -9.06
N PHE A 287 -8.95 3.20 -8.74
CA PHE A 287 -8.54 3.50 -7.39
C PHE A 287 -9.45 4.56 -6.78
N THR A 288 -10.19 4.18 -5.77
CA THR A 288 -11.04 5.12 -5.01
C THR A 288 -10.27 5.65 -3.80
N PRO A 289 -10.24 6.97 -3.59
CA PRO A 289 -9.70 7.55 -2.36
C PRO A 289 -10.34 6.93 -1.12
N GLY A 290 -9.54 6.68 -0.07
CA GLY A 290 -9.98 6.03 1.15
C GLY A 290 -9.68 4.53 1.21
N LEU A 291 -9.38 3.85 0.11
CA LEU A 291 -9.00 2.44 0.11
C LEU A 291 -7.70 2.20 0.87
N ALA A 292 -7.68 1.12 1.65
CA ALA A 292 -6.45 0.59 2.23
C ALA A 292 -5.65 -0.17 1.15
N VAL A 293 -4.34 0.01 1.14
CA VAL A 293 -3.44 -0.59 0.15
C VAL A 293 -2.19 -1.14 0.82
N LYS A 294 -1.62 -2.15 0.20
CA LYS A 294 -0.29 -2.65 0.51
C LYS A 294 0.72 -2.07 -0.46
N LEU A 295 1.85 -1.68 0.04
CA LEU A 295 2.92 -1.06 -0.74
C LEU A 295 4.19 -1.85 -0.54
N MET A 296 4.93 -2.09 -1.62
CA MET A 296 6.23 -2.71 -1.59
C MET A 296 7.27 -1.73 -2.13
N MET A 297 8.22 -1.38 -1.31
CA MET A 297 9.29 -0.45 -1.65
C MET A 297 10.64 -1.14 -1.56
N PRO A 298 11.51 -1.03 -2.59
CA PRO A 298 12.88 -1.49 -2.50
C PRO A 298 13.64 -0.64 -1.47
N THR A 299 14.33 -1.31 -0.55
CA THR A 299 15.10 -0.67 0.54
C THR A 299 16.60 -0.79 0.36
N SER A 300 17.07 -1.51 -0.67
CA SER A 300 18.48 -1.60 -1.05
C SER A 300 18.68 -1.41 -2.56
N SER A 301 19.91 -1.10 -2.95
CA SER A 301 20.33 -1.32 -4.33
C SER A 301 20.42 -2.82 -4.61
N SER A 302 20.40 -3.20 -5.91
CA SER A 302 20.60 -4.60 -6.29
C SER A 302 22.02 -5.04 -5.94
N TYR A 303 22.14 -6.16 -5.20
CA TYR A 303 23.42 -6.77 -4.84
C TYR A 303 23.41 -8.27 -5.13
N GLN A 304 24.60 -8.86 -5.33
CA GLN A 304 24.73 -10.30 -5.52
C GLN A 304 24.62 -11.01 -4.18
N ALA A 305 23.65 -11.88 -4.02
CA ALA A 305 23.42 -12.67 -2.82
C ALA A 305 23.46 -14.16 -3.12
N VAL A 306 23.90 -14.95 -2.14
CA VAL A 306 23.79 -16.39 -2.15
C VAL A 306 22.46 -16.77 -1.53
N LEU A 307 21.67 -17.56 -2.23
CA LEU A 307 20.35 -18.02 -1.80
C LEU A 307 20.39 -19.53 -1.58
N VAL A 308 19.72 -19.95 -0.51
CA VAL A 308 19.48 -21.37 -0.21
C VAL A 308 17.98 -21.61 -0.01
N PRO A 309 17.44 -22.79 -0.31
CA PRO A 309 16.05 -23.11 0.00
C PRO A 309 15.76 -22.92 1.49
N GLU A 310 14.62 -22.30 1.83
CA GLU A 310 14.23 -22.06 3.23
C GLU A 310 14.25 -23.35 4.08
N ARG A 311 13.89 -24.48 3.49
CA ARG A 311 13.90 -25.80 4.15
C ARG A 311 15.30 -26.30 4.53
N ALA A 312 16.35 -25.78 3.88
CA ALA A 312 17.73 -26.16 4.17
C ALA A 312 18.26 -25.56 5.48
N ILE A 313 17.51 -24.62 6.07
CA ILE A 313 17.93 -23.88 7.24
C ILE A 313 17.44 -24.59 8.50
N GLY A 314 18.41 -25.08 9.27
CA GLY A 314 18.17 -25.62 10.61
C GLY A 314 18.23 -24.53 11.68
N THR A 315 17.64 -24.85 12.82
CA THR A 315 17.72 -23.97 14.01
C THR A 315 18.23 -24.81 15.17
N ASP A 316 19.32 -24.38 15.77
CA ASP A 316 19.85 -24.95 17.00
C ASP A 316 19.84 -23.87 18.08
N GLN A 317 18.95 -24.01 19.05
CA GLN A 317 18.67 -22.99 20.07
C GLN A 317 18.37 -21.62 19.41
N SER A 318 19.32 -20.67 19.45
CA SER A 318 19.21 -19.34 18.88
C SER A 318 19.98 -19.17 17.55
N LYS A 319 20.74 -20.18 17.12
CA LYS A 319 21.59 -20.11 15.94
C LYS A 319 20.93 -20.72 14.73
N LYS A 320 21.04 -20.06 13.61
CA LYS A 320 20.63 -20.57 12.31
C LYS A 320 21.84 -21.21 11.62
N PHE A 321 21.63 -22.39 11.05
CA PHE A 321 22.71 -23.13 10.41
C PHE A 321 22.24 -23.86 9.17
N VAL A 322 23.17 -24.25 8.35
CA VAL A 322 22.99 -25.17 7.22
C VAL A 322 24.04 -26.27 7.28
N PHE A 323 23.76 -27.41 6.68
CA PHE A 323 24.75 -28.41 6.39
C PHE A 323 25.21 -28.30 4.94
N VAL A 324 26.51 -28.10 4.74
CA VAL A 324 27.12 -28.09 3.41
C VAL A 324 27.84 -29.42 3.21
N VAL A 325 27.53 -30.11 2.11
CA VAL A 325 28.15 -31.40 1.78
C VAL A 325 29.33 -31.16 0.87
N GLY A 326 30.53 -31.53 1.34
CA GLY A 326 31.75 -31.47 0.54
C GLY A 326 31.86 -32.56 -0.52
N ALA A 327 32.88 -32.54 -1.35
CA ALA A 327 33.16 -33.56 -2.34
C ALA A 327 33.47 -34.94 -1.72
N ASP A 328 33.85 -34.96 -0.47
CA ASP A 328 34.09 -36.15 0.37
C ASP A 328 32.82 -36.77 0.96
N GLY A 329 31.64 -36.20 0.69
CA GLY A 329 30.38 -36.67 1.24
C GLY A 329 30.20 -36.37 2.74
N GLN A 330 31.09 -35.56 3.35
CA GLN A 330 30.92 -35.20 4.74
C GLN A 330 30.11 -33.93 4.92
N PRO A 331 29.07 -33.96 5.77
CA PRO A 331 28.26 -32.79 6.06
C PRO A 331 29.00 -31.87 7.06
N GLN A 332 29.20 -30.62 6.67
CA GLN A 332 29.81 -29.59 7.52
C GLN A 332 28.71 -28.68 8.07
N PHE A 333 28.65 -28.58 9.39
CA PHE A 333 27.80 -27.60 10.07
C PHE A 333 28.38 -26.20 9.87
N ARG A 334 27.56 -25.28 9.33
CA ARG A 334 27.95 -23.88 9.17
C ARG A 334 26.87 -22.95 9.70
N GLU A 335 27.24 -22.12 10.65
CA GLU A 335 26.38 -21.04 11.13
C GLU A 335 26.20 -19.99 10.04
N VAL A 336 24.95 -19.54 9.84
CA VAL A 336 24.58 -18.59 8.79
C VAL A 336 23.79 -17.42 9.37
N LYS A 337 24.04 -16.24 8.79
CA LYS A 337 23.18 -15.06 9.04
C LYS A 337 22.15 -14.99 7.92
N LEU A 338 20.89 -14.92 8.31
CA LEU A 338 19.78 -14.90 7.36
C LEU A 338 19.47 -13.47 6.92
N GLY A 339 19.20 -13.33 5.64
CA GLY A 339 18.63 -12.13 5.02
C GLY A 339 17.15 -12.32 4.64
N THR A 340 16.73 -11.63 3.61
CA THR A 340 15.36 -11.61 3.11
C THR A 340 14.96 -12.96 2.50
N LEU A 341 13.69 -13.35 2.66
CA LEU A 341 13.08 -14.48 1.96
C LEU A 341 12.57 -14.00 0.61
N LEU A 342 12.96 -14.67 -0.47
CA LEU A 342 12.58 -14.35 -1.83
C LEU A 342 12.15 -15.63 -2.56
N ASP A 343 10.90 -15.70 -2.99
CA ASP A 343 10.35 -16.84 -3.75
C ASP A 343 10.64 -18.22 -3.11
N GLY A 344 10.62 -18.33 -1.77
CA GLY A 344 10.91 -19.57 -1.03
C GLY A 344 12.40 -19.90 -0.85
N MET A 345 13.28 -19.02 -1.35
CA MET A 345 14.71 -19.04 -1.13
C MET A 345 15.11 -17.98 -0.11
N ARG A 346 15.99 -18.32 0.80
CA ARG A 346 16.51 -17.39 1.82
C ARG A 346 17.89 -16.86 1.43
N VAL A 347 18.05 -15.57 1.48
CA VAL A 347 19.36 -14.93 1.35
C VAL A 347 20.23 -15.32 2.54
N VAL A 348 21.48 -15.72 2.28
CA VAL A 348 22.47 -16.04 3.29
C VAL A 348 23.60 -15.02 3.21
N GLN A 349 23.84 -14.28 4.29
CA GLN A 349 24.84 -13.21 4.37
C GLN A 349 26.24 -13.70 4.73
N GLY A 350 26.47 -14.99 4.72
CA GLY A 350 27.79 -15.60 5.02
C GLY A 350 27.67 -17.06 5.39
N GLY A 351 28.79 -17.79 5.38
CA GLY A 351 28.86 -19.20 5.71
C GLY A 351 28.67 -20.17 4.54
N VAL A 352 28.10 -19.74 3.42
CA VAL A 352 27.90 -20.55 2.21
C VAL A 352 28.40 -19.81 0.98
N LYS A 353 29.07 -20.51 0.08
CA LYS A 353 29.50 -20.00 -1.22
C LYS A 353 28.56 -20.47 -2.33
N SER A 354 28.52 -19.71 -3.41
CA SER A 354 27.76 -20.11 -4.60
C SER A 354 28.27 -21.44 -5.16
N GLY A 355 27.35 -22.33 -5.52
CA GLY A 355 27.66 -23.64 -6.04
C GLY A 355 27.91 -24.73 -4.99
N GLU A 356 27.98 -24.41 -3.69
CA GLU A 356 28.08 -25.40 -2.64
C GLU A 356 26.74 -26.15 -2.48
N ASN A 357 26.82 -27.48 -2.27
CA ASN A 357 25.64 -28.31 -2.08
C ASN A 357 25.16 -28.21 -0.62
N VAL A 358 23.95 -27.73 -0.43
CA VAL A 358 23.32 -27.56 0.88
C VAL A 358 22.24 -28.63 1.06
N VAL A 359 22.20 -29.27 2.23
CA VAL A 359 21.21 -30.26 2.56
C VAL A 359 19.85 -29.59 2.73
N VAL A 360 18.85 -30.05 1.95
CA VAL A 360 17.48 -29.52 1.97
C VAL A 360 16.56 -30.41 2.78
N ASP A 361 16.64 -31.75 2.57
CA ASP A 361 15.85 -32.72 3.30
C ASP A 361 16.75 -33.80 3.94
N GLY A 362 16.37 -34.26 5.13
CA GLY A 362 17.12 -35.26 5.87
C GLY A 362 18.06 -34.68 6.93
N LEU A 363 17.93 -33.41 7.28
CA LEU A 363 18.72 -32.74 8.33
C LEU A 363 18.79 -33.54 9.66
N GLN A 364 17.67 -34.22 10.01
CA GLN A 364 17.59 -35.01 11.24
C GLN A 364 18.34 -36.36 11.19
N ARG A 365 18.79 -36.78 10.00
CA ARG A 365 19.53 -38.03 9.78
C ARG A 365 21.06 -37.83 9.80
N ILE A 366 21.47 -36.59 9.87
CA ILE A 366 22.89 -36.23 9.85
C ILE A 366 23.49 -36.43 11.24
N ILE A 367 24.45 -37.35 11.33
CA ILE A 367 25.25 -37.58 12.53
C ILE A 367 26.61 -36.92 12.30
N PRO A 368 27.08 -36.04 13.20
CA PRO A 368 28.40 -35.41 13.06
C PRO A 368 29.51 -36.44 12.88
N GLY A 369 30.33 -36.27 11.84
CA GLY A 369 31.48 -37.15 11.55
C GLY A 369 31.14 -38.39 10.71
N MET A 370 29.87 -38.60 10.32
CA MET A 370 29.49 -39.69 9.40
C MET A 370 29.24 -39.17 7.98
N PRO A 371 29.72 -39.86 6.94
CA PRO A 371 29.43 -39.48 5.56
C PRO A 371 27.94 -39.67 5.24
N VAL A 372 27.40 -38.81 4.37
CA VAL A 372 26.03 -38.89 3.84
C VAL A 372 26.05 -39.25 2.38
N ALA A 373 24.96 -39.83 1.87
CA ALA A 373 24.75 -40.12 0.46
C ALA A 373 23.92 -38.95 -0.17
N PRO A 374 24.53 -37.95 -0.80
CA PRO A 374 23.82 -36.81 -1.34
C PRO A 374 23.03 -37.20 -2.59
N GLN A 375 21.75 -36.90 -2.64
CA GLN A 375 20.90 -36.96 -3.81
C GLN A 375 20.64 -35.55 -4.28
N LEU A 376 21.11 -35.20 -5.48
CA LEU A 376 20.91 -33.88 -6.05
C LEU A 376 19.44 -33.69 -6.38
N LEU A 377 18.83 -32.63 -5.87
CA LEU A 377 17.51 -32.18 -6.27
C LEU A 377 17.64 -31.28 -7.51
N GLU A 378 16.79 -31.52 -8.52
CA GLU A 378 16.62 -30.57 -9.60
C GLU A 378 16.05 -29.26 -9.05
N ILE A 379 16.61 -28.14 -9.47
CA ILE A 379 16.12 -26.82 -9.14
C ILE A 379 15.43 -26.22 -10.36
N ASP A 380 14.31 -25.53 -10.15
CA ASP A 380 13.59 -24.82 -11.21
C ASP A 380 14.36 -23.53 -11.62
N ALA A 381 13.85 -22.84 -12.64
CA ALA A 381 14.42 -21.58 -13.12
C ALA A 381 14.47 -20.47 -12.03
N LYS A 382 13.73 -20.62 -10.95
CA LYS A 382 13.74 -19.72 -9.78
C LYS A 382 14.70 -20.19 -8.68
N GLY A 383 15.38 -21.36 -8.87
CA GLY A 383 16.27 -21.95 -7.87
C GLY A 383 15.55 -22.77 -6.80
N MET A 384 14.24 -23.03 -6.94
CA MET A 384 13.48 -23.87 -6.03
C MET A 384 13.70 -25.35 -6.35
N PRO A 385 13.91 -26.20 -5.31
CA PRO A 385 14.00 -27.64 -5.55
C PRO A 385 12.67 -28.18 -6.08
N VAL A 386 12.74 -28.79 -7.27
CA VAL A 386 11.62 -29.52 -7.84
C VAL A 386 11.58 -30.88 -7.13
N GLN A 387 10.47 -31.21 -6.49
CA GLN A 387 10.30 -32.55 -5.92
C GLN A 387 10.32 -33.54 -7.08
N ALA A 388 11.37 -34.36 -7.17
CA ALA A 388 11.36 -35.53 -8.04
C ALA A 388 10.12 -36.35 -7.65
N ARG A 389 9.15 -36.48 -8.57
CA ARG A 389 8.11 -37.51 -8.45
C ARG A 389 8.84 -38.83 -8.27
N LEU A 390 8.82 -39.37 -7.08
CA LEU A 390 9.18 -40.78 -6.85
C LEU A 390 8.31 -41.58 -7.79
N GLN A 391 8.89 -42.04 -8.88
CA GLN A 391 8.33 -43.12 -9.68
C GLN A 391 8.36 -44.36 -8.76
N GLY A 392 7.39 -44.45 -7.88
CA GLY A 392 7.05 -45.66 -7.23
C GLY A 392 6.50 -46.62 -8.27
N GLY A 393 7.24 -47.70 -8.49
CA GLY A 393 6.84 -48.78 -9.39
C GLY A 393 5.39 -49.18 -9.12
N ALA A 394 4.61 -49.16 -10.17
CA ALA A 394 3.29 -49.76 -10.19
C ALA A 394 3.44 -51.30 -10.04
N PRO A 395 2.72 -51.96 -9.16
CA PRO A 395 2.51 -53.39 -9.27
C PRO A 395 1.55 -53.63 -10.44
N SER A 396 2.05 -54.32 -11.45
CA SER A 396 1.26 -54.97 -12.47
C SER A 396 0.30 -55.99 -11.83
N GLY A 397 -0.96 -55.93 -12.14
CA GLY A 397 -1.84 -57.05 -11.91
C GLY A 397 -3.32 -56.72 -11.84
N SER A 398 -3.95 -57.15 -12.87
CA SER A 398 -5.29 -57.68 -13.05
C SER A 398 -6.28 -56.83 -13.84
N ALA A 399 -6.42 -57.28 -15.05
CA ALA A 399 -7.54 -57.03 -15.96
C ALA A 399 -8.87 -57.39 -15.29
N GLN A 400 -9.82 -56.50 -15.29
CA GLN A 400 -11.24 -56.86 -15.22
C GLN A 400 -12.00 -56.17 -16.37
N ALA A 401 -12.73 -57.04 -17.08
CA ALA A 401 -13.50 -56.78 -18.29
C ALA A 401 -14.67 -55.79 -18.10
N PRO A 402 -15.21 -55.25 -19.19
CA PRO A 402 -16.22 -54.21 -19.15
C PRO A 402 -17.62 -54.77 -18.83
N VAL A 403 -18.35 -54.13 -17.94
CA VAL A 403 -19.78 -54.37 -17.74
C VAL A 403 -20.58 -53.25 -18.41
N ASP A 404 -21.52 -53.74 -19.17
CA ASP A 404 -22.48 -53.14 -20.06
C ASP A 404 -23.34 -52.03 -19.40
N LYS A 405 -23.67 -51.03 -20.19
CA LYS A 405 -24.69 -49.99 -19.92
C LYS A 405 -26.08 -50.52 -20.21
N PRO A 406 -27.10 -50.19 -19.48
CA PRO A 406 -28.45 -50.04 -20.03
C PRO A 406 -28.82 -48.60 -20.35
N LYS A 407 -29.47 -48.52 -21.45
CA LYS A 407 -30.00 -47.47 -22.29
C LYS A 407 -31.14 -46.72 -21.63
N ALA A 408 -31.25 -45.48 -22.01
CA ALA A 408 -32.25 -44.47 -21.71
C ALA A 408 -33.73 -44.89 -21.76
N ALA A 409 -34.54 -44.20 -21.01
CA ALA A 409 -35.96 -43.95 -21.39
C ALA A 409 -36.28 -42.48 -21.10
N ASP A 410 -36.79 -41.85 -22.15
CA ASP A 410 -37.51 -40.57 -22.26
C ASP A 410 -38.75 -40.51 -21.36
N ALA A 411 -39.03 -39.33 -20.82
CA ALA A 411 -40.42 -38.78 -20.78
C ALA A 411 -40.44 -37.38 -20.17
N ASN A 412 -40.58 -36.40 -20.98
CA ASN A 412 -41.76 -35.57 -21.19
C ASN A 412 -42.00 -34.41 -20.21
N LYS A 413 -42.03 -33.21 -20.79
CA LYS A 413 -42.69 -31.92 -20.46
C LYS A 413 -44.18 -32.08 -20.12
N PRO A 414 -44.96 -31.02 -19.75
CA PRO A 414 -44.70 -29.67 -19.24
C PRO A 414 -45.58 -29.28 -18.02
N VAL A 415 -45.34 -28.19 -17.36
CA VAL A 415 -46.21 -26.99 -17.22
C VAL A 415 -45.38 -25.91 -16.53
#